data_a49e8db2e1baebb797e655ad36cacd23
#
_entry.id   a49e8db2e1baebb797e655ad36cacd23
#
_cell.length_a   1.000
_cell.length_b   1.000
_cell.length_c   1.000
_cell.angle_alpha   90.00
_cell.angle_beta   90.00
_cell.angle_gamma   90.00
#
_symmetry.space_group_name_H-M   'P 1'
#
loop_
_entity.id
_entity.type
_entity.pdbx_description
1 polymer ?
#
loop_
_entity_poly.entity_id
_entity_poly.type
_entity_poly.pdbx_seq_one_letter_code
_entity_poly.pdbx_strand_id
1 'polypeptide(L)'
;MELLHERKLLYGISSCYTSANYDSITSEEYYDQLIRMGAYFIWYFHYMPVGNDAAPELLPSPEQRETVYRRIRKLRAEKPLFAMDFQNDAEYVGGCIAGGRRYLHINANGDVDPCVFIHYSNANIREVSLLEALQSPIFMAYHDNMPFNDNMMRPCPMLENPEKLRAMVAETGAHSTDPQSPETAEHLCAKCDGYAACWKPEADRLWAERQAEKAARAGK
;
A
#
# COMPACT_ATOMS: atom_id res chain seq x y z
N MET A 1 23.41 0.95 -9.19
CA MET A 1 22.59 1.21 -10.40
C MET A 1 23.46 1.22 -11.65
N GLU A 2 24.59 1.90 -11.67
CA GLU A 2 25.51 1.94 -12.84
C GLU A 2 25.85 0.56 -13.38
N LEU A 3 26.28 -0.38 -12.53
CA LEU A 3 26.61 -1.74 -12.95
C LEU A 3 25.42 -2.49 -13.60
N LEU A 4 24.20 -2.26 -13.12
CA LEU A 4 23.00 -2.86 -13.71
C LEU A 4 22.72 -2.25 -15.09
N HIS A 5 22.89 -0.94 -15.20
CA HIS A 5 22.73 -0.22 -16.48
C HIS A 5 23.76 -0.66 -17.51
N GLU A 6 25.04 -0.72 -17.15
CA GLU A 6 26.14 -1.19 -17.99
C GLU A 6 25.90 -2.62 -18.52
N ARG A 7 25.35 -3.48 -17.66
CA ARG A 7 25.00 -4.87 -18.01
C ARG A 7 23.67 -5.01 -18.73
N LYS A 8 22.96 -3.90 -19.02
CA LYS A 8 21.66 -3.87 -19.68
C LYS A 8 20.59 -4.72 -18.99
N LEU A 9 20.64 -4.75 -17.66
CA LEU A 9 19.65 -5.46 -16.85
C LEU A 9 18.44 -4.55 -16.58
N LEU A 10 17.26 -5.13 -16.65
CA LEU A 10 16.01 -4.44 -16.27
C LEU A 10 16.01 -4.26 -14.75
N TYR A 11 15.87 -3.03 -14.29
CA TYR A 11 15.72 -2.72 -12.87
C TYR A 11 14.86 -1.49 -12.63
N GLY A 12 14.34 -1.38 -11.43
CA GLY A 12 13.59 -0.24 -10.93
C GLY A 12 13.95 0.07 -9.50
N ILE A 13 13.28 1.08 -8.95
CA ILE A 13 13.50 1.59 -7.61
C ILE A 13 12.23 1.39 -6.80
N SER A 14 12.38 1.03 -5.52
CA SER A 14 11.33 1.09 -4.52
C SER A 14 11.59 2.26 -3.60
N SER A 15 10.60 3.13 -3.41
CA SER A 15 10.73 4.34 -2.59
C SER A 15 9.54 4.46 -1.62
N CYS A 16 9.85 4.60 -0.33
CA CYS A 16 8.85 4.88 0.68
C CYS A 16 8.77 6.39 0.92
N TYR A 17 7.60 6.99 0.67
CA TYR A 17 7.38 8.40 0.99
C TYR A 17 6.80 8.59 2.39
N THR A 18 7.27 9.62 3.06
CA THR A 18 6.92 10.03 4.41
C THR A 18 6.59 11.52 4.42
N SER A 19 6.11 12.03 5.57
CA SER A 19 5.97 13.49 5.80
C SER A 19 7.26 14.27 5.59
N ALA A 20 8.43 13.63 5.78
CA ALA A 20 9.73 14.28 5.73
C ALA A 20 10.37 14.31 4.32
N ASN A 21 10.05 13.34 3.44
CA ASN A 21 10.76 13.18 2.17
C ASN A 21 9.87 13.23 0.91
N TYR A 22 8.54 13.30 1.06
CA TYR A 22 7.59 13.25 -0.06
C TYR A 22 7.93 14.25 -1.17
N ASP A 23 8.38 15.46 -0.80
CA ASP A 23 8.68 16.53 -1.73
C ASP A 23 9.89 16.18 -2.60
N SER A 24 10.97 15.73 -2.00
CA SER A 24 12.22 15.41 -2.70
C SER A 24 12.11 14.19 -3.61
N ILE A 25 11.53 13.09 -3.13
CA ILE A 25 11.47 11.84 -3.91
C ILE A 25 10.37 11.82 -4.99
N THR A 26 9.46 12.81 -4.98
CA THR A 26 8.47 13.01 -6.05
C THR A 26 8.75 14.24 -6.90
N SER A 27 9.94 14.84 -6.76
CA SER A 27 10.37 15.97 -7.56
C SER A 27 10.72 15.56 -9.00
N GLU A 28 10.66 16.50 -9.92
CA GLU A 28 11.06 16.28 -11.31
C GLU A 28 12.56 15.95 -11.42
N GLU A 29 13.38 16.59 -10.59
CA GLU A 29 14.82 16.35 -10.52
C GLU A 29 15.14 14.91 -10.12
N TYR A 30 14.39 14.35 -9.16
CA TYR A 30 14.56 12.97 -8.75
C TYR A 30 14.20 11.99 -9.87
N TYR A 31 13.10 12.24 -10.59
CA TYR A 31 12.73 11.44 -11.77
C TYR A 31 13.81 11.49 -12.85
N ASP A 32 14.31 12.69 -13.17
CA ASP A 32 15.36 12.86 -14.18
C ASP A 32 16.67 12.18 -13.75
N GLN A 33 16.98 12.18 -12.46
CA GLN A 33 18.12 11.42 -11.92
C GLN A 33 17.95 9.91 -12.14
N LEU A 34 16.79 9.34 -11.80
CA LEU A 34 16.52 7.92 -11.99
C LEU A 34 16.58 7.50 -13.47
N ILE A 35 16.05 8.34 -14.36
CA ILE A 35 16.11 8.13 -15.81
C ILE A 35 17.56 8.12 -16.28
N ARG A 36 18.38 9.13 -15.89
CA ARG A 36 19.80 9.17 -16.22
C ARG A 36 20.58 7.96 -15.72
N MET A 37 20.19 7.43 -14.58
CA MET A 37 20.79 6.21 -14.00
C MET A 37 20.29 4.93 -14.67
N GLY A 38 19.34 5.00 -15.60
CA GLY A 38 18.84 3.87 -16.39
C GLY A 38 17.75 3.03 -15.70
N ALA A 39 17.06 3.57 -14.70
CA ALA A 39 15.89 2.91 -14.11
C ALA A 39 14.72 2.91 -15.09
N TYR A 40 13.99 1.79 -15.18
CA TYR A 40 12.81 1.64 -16.04
C TYR A 40 11.51 1.93 -15.32
N PHE A 41 11.47 1.72 -14.00
CA PHE A 41 10.30 1.97 -13.19
C PHE A 41 10.67 2.40 -11.78
N ILE A 42 9.71 3.05 -11.12
CA ILE A 42 9.75 3.33 -9.69
C ILE A 42 8.43 2.89 -9.06
N TRP A 43 8.52 2.26 -7.89
CA TRP A 43 7.37 1.87 -7.09
C TRP A 43 7.36 2.66 -5.80
N TYR A 44 6.37 3.53 -5.63
CA TYR A 44 6.16 4.32 -4.44
C TYR A 44 5.29 3.57 -3.44
N PHE A 45 5.74 3.59 -2.20
CA PHE A 45 4.99 3.09 -1.05
C PHE A 45 4.76 4.23 -0.06
N HIS A 46 3.53 4.34 0.42
CA HIS A 46 3.22 5.16 1.57
C HIS A 46 3.88 4.57 2.81
N TYR A 47 4.40 5.42 3.70
CA TYR A 47 4.88 4.94 4.99
C TYR A 47 3.75 4.24 5.76
N MET A 48 4.05 3.08 6.31
CA MET A 48 3.11 2.25 7.06
C MET A 48 3.62 2.12 8.49
N PRO A 49 2.84 2.53 9.53
CA PRO A 49 3.30 2.56 10.91
C PRO A 49 3.22 1.17 11.57
N VAL A 50 3.95 0.19 11.02
CA VAL A 50 3.97 -1.19 11.47
C VAL A 50 5.04 -1.39 12.54
N GLY A 51 4.72 -2.19 13.57
CA GLY A 51 5.61 -2.49 14.69
C GLY A 51 5.41 -1.55 15.88
N ASN A 52 5.82 -2.03 17.06
CA ASN A 52 5.65 -1.29 18.31
C ASN A 52 6.46 0.02 18.37
N ASP A 53 7.60 0.08 17.66
CA ASP A 53 8.47 1.26 17.58
C ASP A 53 8.23 2.11 16.33
N ALA A 54 7.08 1.96 15.67
CA ALA A 54 6.73 2.77 14.52
C ALA A 54 6.62 4.26 14.89
N ALA A 55 6.91 5.12 13.92
CA ALA A 55 6.91 6.58 14.01
C ALA A 55 5.68 7.18 13.28
N PRO A 56 4.48 7.26 13.90
CA PRO A 56 3.26 7.74 13.23
C PRO A 56 3.39 9.18 12.71
N GLU A 57 4.29 9.99 13.26
CA GLU A 57 4.61 11.35 12.79
C GLU A 57 5.22 11.39 11.39
N LEU A 58 5.70 10.24 10.89
CA LEU A 58 6.17 10.10 9.51
C LEU A 58 5.04 9.89 8.50
N LEU A 59 3.80 9.67 8.94
CA LEU A 59 2.64 9.65 8.06
C LEU A 59 2.50 11.01 7.36
N PRO A 60 2.39 11.06 6.02
CA PRO A 60 2.19 12.33 5.33
C PRO A 60 0.81 12.92 5.65
N SER A 61 0.71 14.26 5.71
CA SER A 61 -0.59 14.91 5.83
C SER A 61 -1.48 14.63 4.61
N PRO A 62 -2.80 14.88 4.68
CA PRO A 62 -3.68 14.78 3.51
C PRO A 62 -3.19 15.61 2.32
N GLU A 63 -2.73 16.83 2.54
CA GLU A 63 -2.21 17.73 1.50
C GLU A 63 -0.90 17.21 0.90
N GLN A 64 -0.04 16.63 1.72
CA GLN A 64 1.20 16.00 1.26
C GLN A 64 0.89 14.77 0.40
N ARG A 65 -0.05 13.94 0.82
CA ARG A 65 -0.49 12.76 0.04
C ARG A 65 -1.17 13.16 -1.27
N GLU A 66 -2.01 14.20 -1.28
CA GLU A 66 -2.56 14.75 -2.51
C GLU A 66 -1.44 15.22 -3.46
N THR A 67 -0.43 15.92 -2.93
CA THR A 67 0.73 16.37 -3.71
C THR A 67 1.44 15.18 -4.36
N VAL A 68 1.72 14.11 -3.62
CA VAL A 68 2.30 12.86 -4.14
C VAL A 68 1.41 12.27 -5.26
N TYR A 69 0.12 12.12 -5.00
CA TYR A 69 -0.86 11.61 -5.96
C TYR A 69 -0.85 12.37 -7.28
N ARG A 70 -0.89 13.71 -7.24
CA ARG A 70 -0.92 14.55 -8.44
C ARG A 70 0.42 14.55 -9.18
N ARG A 71 1.55 14.65 -8.44
CA ARG A 71 2.89 14.66 -9.04
C ARG A 71 3.21 13.35 -9.74
N ILE A 72 2.98 12.20 -9.10
CA ILE A 72 3.25 10.90 -9.70
C ILE A 72 2.45 10.74 -10.99
N ARG A 73 1.17 11.10 -11.00
CA ARG A 73 0.35 11.03 -12.23
C ARG A 73 0.84 11.93 -13.34
N LYS A 74 1.22 13.16 -13.01
CA LYS A 74 1.80 14.10 -13.98
C LYS A 74 3.11 13.54 -14.57
N LEU A 75 4.07 13.22 -13.71
CA LEU A 75 5.39 12.78 -14.14
C LEU A 75 5.35 11.43 -14.89
N ARG A 76 4.48 10.51 -14.50
CA ARG A 76 4.22 9.27 -15.24
C ARG A 76 3.73 9.51 -16.66
N ALA A 77 2.97 10.57 -16.89
CA ALA A 77 2.48 10.93 -18.22
C ALA A 77 3.52 11.66 -19.08
N GLU A 78 4.48 12.35 -18.45
CA GLU A 78 5.42 13.25 -19.11
C GLU A 78 6.83 12.67 -19.25
N LYS A 79 7.23 11.72 -18.40
CA LYS A 79 8.60 11.19 -18.32
C LYS A 79 8.65 9.71 -18.72
N PRO A 80 9.75 9.25 -19.36
CA PRO A 80 9.93 7.85 -19.75
C PRO A 80 10.36 6.97 -18.55
N LEU A 81 9.65 7.07 -17.43
CA LEU A 81 9.82 6.26 -16.23
C LEU A 81 8.45 5.78 -15.75
N PHE A 82 8.23 4.47 -15.74
CA PHE A 82 6.96 3.91 -15.27
C PHE A 82 6.86 4.01 -13.76
N ALA A 83 6.04 4.94 -13.27
CA ALA A 83 5.82 5.15 -11.85
C ALA A 83 4.52 4.48 -11.39
N MET A 84 4.62 3.69 -10.33
CA MET A 84 3.49 3.06 -9.64
C MET A 84 3.34 3.66 -8.24
N ASP A 85 2.12 3.95 -7.85
CA ASP A 85 1.79 4.45 -6.50
C ASP A 85 0.92 3.41 -5.80
N PHE A 86 1.52 2.62 -4.91
CA PHE A 86 0.88 1.43 -4.34
C PHE A 86 -0.48 1.71 -3.71
N GLN A 87 -0.61 2.79 -2.94
CA GLN A 87 -1.85 3.14 -2.26
C GLN A 87 -2.82 3.93 -3.14
N ASN A 88 -2.32 4.84 -3.98
CA ASN A 88 -3.18 5.77 -4.71
C ASN A 88 -3.56 5.29 -6.12
N ASP A 89 -3.00 4.16 -6.59
CA ASP A 89 -3.34 3.55 -7.88
C ASP A 89 -4.40 2.43 -7.77
N ALA A 90 -5.08 2.31 -6.63
CA ALA A 90 -6.07 1.25 -6.39
C ALA A 90 -7.22 1.22 -7.41
N GLU A 91 -7.57 2.35 -8.02
CA GLU A 91 -8.59 2.42 -9.07
C GLU A 91 -8.26 1.55 -10.30
N TYR A 92 -6.96 1.37 -10.61
CA TYR A 92 -6.53 0.59 -11.78
C TYR A 92 -6.53 -0.91 -11.54
N VAL A 93 -6.56 -1.31 -10.28
CA VAL A 93 -6.52 -2.72 -9.85
C VAL A 93 -7.77 -3.14 -9.09
N GLY A 94 -8.73 -2.24 -8.89
CA GLY A 94 -10.01 -2.53 -8.22
C GLY A 94 -9.89 -2.71 -6.72
N GLY A 95 -9.10 -1.87 -6.04
CA GLY A 95 -8.93 -1.88 -4.59
C GLY A 95 -7.62 -2.50 -4.12
N CYS A 96 -7.57 -2.94 -2.87
CA CYS A 96 -6.39 -3.58 -2.30
C CYS A 96 -6.00 -4.85 -3.06
N ILE A 97 -4.71 -5.07 -3.29
CA ILE A 97 -4.18 -6.23 -4.02
C ILE A 97 -3.73 -7.38 -3.11
N ALA A 98 -3.74 -7.19 -1.80
CA ALA A 98 -3.31 -8.14 -0.78
C ALA A 98 -4.32 -9.29 -0.55
N GLY A 99 -4.09 -10.11 0.46
CA GLY A 99 -4.98 -11.22 0.84
C GLY A 99 -5.07 -12.32 -0.21
N GLY A 100 -3.97 -12.61 -0.92
CA GLY A 100 -3.93 -13.63 -1.97
C GLY A 100 -4.55 -13.20 -3.30
N ARG A 101 -5.17 -12.03 -3.39
CA ARG A 101 -5.81 -11.56 -4.64
C ARG A 101 -4.81 -11.32 -5.77
N ARG A 102 -3.65 -10.70 -5.48
CA ARG A 102 -2.55 -10.46 -6.40
C ARG A 102 -1.21 -10.81 -5.78
N TYR A 103 -1.08 -10.76 -4.46
CA TYR A 103 0.07 -11.19 -3.71
C TYR A 103 -0.31 -11.57 -2.28
N LEU A 104 0.59 -12.23 -1.62
CA LEU A 104 0.64 -12.50 -0.19
C LEU A 104 2.09 -12.35 0.28
N HIS A 105 2.31 -12.38 1.58
CA HIS A 105 3.63 -12.39 2.18
C HIS A 105 3.88 -13.71 2.92
N ILE A 106 5.07 -14.25 2.79
CA ILE A 106 5.52 -15.38 3.61
C ILE A 106 6.74 -14.87 4.38
N ASN A 107 6.63 -14.84 5.70
CA ASN A 107 7.71 -14.37 6.54
C ASN A 107 8.83 -15.43 6.73
N ALA A 108 9.91 -15.06 7.41
CA ALA A 108 11.05 -15.94 7.61
C ALA A 108 10.72 -17.20 8.43
N ASN A 109 9.66 -17.16 9.26
CA ASN A 109 9.18 -18.31 10.03
C ASN A 109 8.26 -19.22 9.23
N GLY A 110 7.83 -18.81 8.04
CA GLY A 110 6.89 -19.53 7.19
C GLY A 110 5.43 -19.16 7.41
N ASP A 111 5.11 -18.17 8.26
CA ASP A 111 3.74 -17.71 8.42
C ASP A 111 3.29 -17.02 7.14
N VAL A 112 2.04 -17.27 6.75
CA VAL A 112 1.46 -16.73 5.52
C VAL A 112 0.56 -15.55 5.88
N ASP A 113 1.11 -14.35 5.68
CA ASP A 113 0.44 -13.09 5.97
C ASP A 113 -0.33 -12.56 4.75
N PRO A 114 -1.48 -11.90 4.92
CA PRO A 114 -2.22 -11.33 3.80
C PRO A 114 -1.45 -10.19 3.11
N CYS A 115 -0.59 -9.47 3.82
CA CYS A 115 0.18 -8.32 3.31
C CYS A 115 1.50 -8.19 4.05
N VAL A 116 2.54 -7.70 3.36
CA VAL A 116 3.85 -7.39 3.97
C VAL A 116 3.78 -6.35 5.10
N PHE A 117 2.69 -5.59 5.19
CA PHE A 117 2.44 -4.61 6.25
C PHE A 117 1.47 -5.09 7.32
N ILE A 118 0.89 -6.28 7.18
CA ILE A 118 -0.15 -6.81 8.06
C ILE A 118 0.29 -8.18 8.54
N HIS A 119 0.90 -8.20 9.71
CA HIS A 119 1.58 -9.32 10.30
C HIS A 119 0.63 -10.13 11.20
N TYR A 120 -0.43 -10.69 10.59
CA TYR A 120 -1.39 -11.58 11.25
C TYR A 120 -1.69 -12.78 10.39
N SER A 121 -1.63 -13.98 10.96
CA SER A 121 -1.84 -15.22 10.23
C SER A 121 -2.60 -16.27 11.02
N ASN A 122 -3.22 -17.21 10.28
CA ASN A 122 -3.75 -18.48 10.80
C ASN A 122 -3.03 -19.69 10.19
N ALA A 123 -2.03 -19.48 9.31
CA ALA A 123 -1.43 -20.55 8.54
C ALA A 123 0.09 -20.40 8.42
N ASN A 124 0.80 -21.53 8.45
CA ASN A 124 2.22 -21.60 8.22
C ASN A 124 2.51 -22.56 7.06
N ILE A 125 3.31 -22.13 6.07
CA ILE A 125 3.61 -22.92 4.86
C ILE A 125 4.42 -24.20 5.13
N ARG A 126 4.97 -24.35 6.34
CA ARG A 126 5.63 -25.60 6.78
C ARG A 126 4.63 -26.64 7.25
N GLU A 127 3.39 -26.25 7.54
CA GLU A 127 2.34 -27.10 8.11
C GLU A 127 1.22 -27.37 7.10
N VAL A 128 0.95 -26.41 6.22
CA VAL A 128 -0.13 -26.50 5.23
C VAL A 128 0.37 -26.13 3.83
N SER A 129 -0.33 -26.57 2.81
CA SER A 129 -0.06 -26.15 1.43
C SER A 129 -0.42 -24.67 1.22
N LEU A 130 0.16 -24.06 0.18
CA LEU A 130 -0.18 -22.68 -0.18
C LEU A 130 -1.68 -22.49 -0.48
N LEU A 131 -2.32 -23.50 -1.09
CA LEU A 131 -3.74 -23.45 -1.38
C LEU A 131 -4.59 -23.46 -0.10
N GLU A 132 -4.24 -24.28 0.89
CA GLU A 132 -4.90 -24.29 2.20
C GLU A 132 -4.65 -22.98 2.96
N ALA A 133 -3.43 -22.42 2.89
CA ALA A 133 -3.13 -21.11 3.48
C ALA A 133 -3.99 -19.98 2.89
N LEU A 134 -4.21 -19.98 1.57
CA LEU A 134 -5.11 -19.04 0.89
C LEU A 134 -6.60 -19.20 1.28
N GLN A 135 -6.96 -20.33 1.87
CA GLN A 135 -8.30 -20.61 2.41
C GLN A 135 -8.37 -20.45 3.93
N SER A 136 -7.30 -19.99 4.57
CA SER A 136 -7.30 -19.75 6.01
C SER A 136 -8.27 -18.62 6.39
N PRO A 137 -8.74 -18.58 7.65
CA PRO A 137 -9.78 -17.64 8.06
C PRO A 137 -9.45 -16.19 7.73
N ILE A 138 -8.21 -15.72 7.95
CA ILE A 138 -7.85 -14.32 7.67
C ILE A 138 -7.86 -14.02 6.16
N PHE A 139 -7.45 -14.97 5.30
CA PHE A 139 -7.51 -14.78 3.85
C PHE A 139 -8.95 -14.77 3.33
N MET A 140 -9.82 -15.62 3.89
CA MET A 140 -11.24 -15.60 3.55
C MET A 140 -11.92 -14.31 4.03
N ALA A 141 -11.58 -13.81 5.22
CA ALA A 141 -12.05 -12.49 5.67
C ALA A 141 -11.63 -11.36 4.72
N TYR A 142 -10.39 -11.40 4.19
CA TYR A 142 -9.95 -10.49 3.14
C TYR A 142 -10.78 -10.60 1.87
N HIS A 143 -11.00 -11.83 1.38
CA HIS A 143 -11.80 -12.11 0.19
C HIS A 143 -13.22 -11.54 0.31
N ASP A 144 -13.88 -11.81 1.44
CA ASP A 144 -15.29 -11.48 1.65
C ASP A 144 -15.52 -9.98 1.91
N ASN A 145 -14.51 -9.26 2.39
CA ASN A 145 -14.58 -7.83 2.67
C ASN A 145 -14.06 -6.93 1.54
N MET A 146 -13.52 -7.50 0.45
CA MET A 146 -13.04 -6.67 -0.68
C MET A 146 -14.17 -6.27 -1.63
N PRO A 147 -14.14 -5.03 -2.13
CA PRO A 147 -13.22 -3.95 -1.76
C PRO A 147 -13.52 -3.42 -0.36
N PHE A 148 -12.47 -3.08 0.41
CA PHE A 148 -12.63 -2.54 1.76
C PHE A 148 -13.33 -1.18 1.79
N ASN A 149 -13.35 -0.48 0.67
CA ASN A 149 -14.02 0.79 0.50
C ASN A 149 -14.38 1.01 -0.98
N ASP A 150 -15.54 1.60 -1.26
CA ASP A 150 -15.95 1.98 -2.62
C ASP A 150 -15.13 3.16 -3.15
N ASN A 151 -14.57 3.95 -2.26
CA ASN A 151 -13.64 5.03 -2.59
C ASN A 151 -12.24 4.45 -2.76
N MET A 152 -11.75 4.38 -4.01
CA MET A 152 -10.44 3.81 -4.35
C MET A 152 -9.24 4.67 -3.90
N MET A 153 -9.47 5.84 -3.29
CA MET A 153 -8.44 6.58 -2.53
C MET A 153 -8.29 6.07 -1.09
N ARG A 154 -9.09 5.07 -0.69
CA ARG A 154 -9.10 4.44 0.64
C ARG A 154 -9.09 2.91 0.57
N PRO A 155 -8.12 2.29 -0.15
CA PRO A 155 -8.17 0.86 -0.42
C PRO A 155 -7.69 -0.03 0.73
N CYS A 156 -6.89 0.47 1.67
CA CYS A 156 -6.18 -0.34 2.66
C CYS A 156 -7.05 -0.60 3.91
N PRO A 157 -7.15 -1.85 4.38
CA PRO A 157 -7.90 -2.17 5.59
C PRO A 157 -7.19 -1.73 6.87
N MET A 158 -5.88 -1.42 6.82
CA MET A 158 -5.12 -0.93 7.97
C MET A 158 -5.06 0.59 8.00
N LEU A 159 -4.60 1.19 6.89
CA LEU A 159 -4.26 2.61 6.87
C LEU A 159 -5.50 3.52 6.80
N GLU A 160 -6.52 3.12 6.03
CA GLU A 160 -7.68 3.96 5.75
C GLU A 160 -9.01 3.41 6.29
N ASN A 161 -9.04 2.13 6.68
CA ASN A 161 -10.23 1.45 7.22
C ASN A 161 -9.82 0.56 8.41
N PRO A 162 -9.16 1.11 9.45
CA PRO A 162 -8.57 0.32 10.54
C PRO A 162 -9.60 -0.50 11.32
N GLU A 163 -10.86 -0.06 11.36
CA GLU A 163 -11.97 -0.82 11.94
C GLU A 163 -12.17 -2.18 11.26
N LYS A 164 -11.92 -2.26 9.96
CA LYS A 164 -12.05 -3.53 9.20
C LYS A 164 -10.94 -4.52 9.55
N LEU A 165 -9.70 -4.04 9.68
CA LEU A 165 -8.61 -4.94 10.09
C LEU A 165 -8.84 -5.47 11.51
N ARG A 166 -9.26 -4.61 12.46
CA ARG A 166 -9.61 -5.04 13.82
C ARG A 166 -10.64 -6.15 13.81
N ALA A 167 -11.74 -5.93 13.08
CA ALA A 167 -12.82 -6.91 12.96
C ALA A 167 -12.32 -8.23 12.37
N MET A 168 -11.61 -8.20 11.25
CA MET A 168 -11.09 -9.40 10.60
C MET A 168 -10.15 -10.21 11.51
N VAL A 169 -9.23 -9.56 12.22
CA VAL A 169 -8.31 -10.24 13.13
C VAL A 169 -9.07 -10.84 14.33
N ALA A 170 -10.02 -10.09 14.91
CA ALA A 170 -10.83 -10.57 16.03
C ALA A 170 -11.73 -11.77 15.64
N GLU A 171 -12.40 -11.69 14.51
CA GLU A 171 -13.30 -12.74 14.01
C GLU A 171 -12.57 -14.02 13.61
N THR A 172 -11.37 -13.88 13.05
CA THR A 172 -10.61 -15.03 12.54
C THR A 172 -9.69 -15.65 13.58
N GLY A 173 -9.42 -14.96 14.69
CA GLY A 173 -8.44 -15.38 15.69
C GLY A 173 -7.02 -15.42 15.14
N ALA A 174 -6.73 -14.66 14.08
CA ALA A 174 -5.37 -14.57 13.53
C ALA A 174 -4.40 -14.02 14.59
N HIS A 175 -3.24 -14.65 14.74
CA HIS A 175 -2.21 -14.27 15.69
C HIS A 175 -1.17 -13.35 15.04
N SER A 176 -0.49 -12.53 15.86
CA SER A 176 0.65 -11.74 15.39
C SER A 176 1.80 -12.65 14.97
N THR A 177 2.36 -12.37 13.81
CA THR A 177 3.47 -13.13 13.21
C THR A 177 4.82 -12.47 13.38
N ASP A 178 4.89 -11.34 14.10
CA ASP A 178 6.15 -10.74 14.53
C ASP A 178 6.68 -11.45 15.79
N PRO A 179 7.74 -12.27 15.67
CA PRO A 179 8.23 -13.06 16.79
C PRO A 179 9.03 -12.24 17.81
N GLN A 180 9.57 -11.10 17.41
CA GLN A 180 10.44 -10.28 18.27
C GLN A 180 9.63 -9.24 19.05
N SER A 181 8.59 -8.69 18.43
CA SER A 181 7.79 -7.63 19.00
C SER A 181 6.33 -7.79 18.60
N PRO A 182 5.64 -8.84 19.10
CA PRO A 182 4.23 -9.08 18.76
C PRO A 182 3.37 -7.85 19.03
N GLU A 183 2.62 -7.44 18.01
CA GLU A 183 1.74 -6.27 18.08
C GLU A 183 0.28 -6.73 17.97
N THR A 184 -0.59 -6.20 18.83
CA THR A 184 -2.03 -6.46 18.71
C THR A 184 -2.63 -5.63 17.58
N ALA A 185 -3.69 -6.16 16.95
CA ALA A 185 -4.41 -5.42 15.90
C ALA A 185 -4.99 -4.09 16.43
N GLU A 186 -5.39 -4.05 17.70
CA GLU A 186 -5.86 -2.82 18.34
C GLU A 186 -4.76 -1.75 18.41
N HIS A 187 -3.55 -2.11 18.84
CA HIS A 187 -2.42 -1.18 18.91
C HIS A 187 -1.99 -0.72 17.52
N LEU A 188 -1.85 -1.63 16.56
CA LEU A 188 -1.50 -1.29 15.17
C LEU A 188 -2.51 -0.31 14.57
N CYS A 189 -3.80 -0.63 14.67
CA CYS A 189 -4.86 0.18 14.08
C CYS A 189 -5.04 1.54 14.78
N ALA A 190 -4.81 1.60 16.10
CA ALA A 190 -4.86 2.88 16.83
C ALA A 190 -3.90 3.94 16.27
N LYS A 191 -2.76 3.52 15.74
CA LYS A 191 -1.80 4.43 15.06
C LYS A 191 -2.35 4.99 13.74
N CYS A 192 -3.33 4.32 13.12
CA CYS A 192 -3.92 4.70 11.85
C CYS A 192 -5.25 5.47 11.99
N ASP A 193 -5.95 5.38 13.12
CA ASP A 193 -7.29 5.98 13.31
C ASP A 193 -7.32 7.47 13.00
N GLY A 194 -6.39 8.23 13.57
CA GLY A 194 -6.29 9.67 13.34
C GLY A 194 -5.98 10.00 11.87
N TYR A 195 -5.09 9.24 11.26
CA TYR A 195 -4.76 9.38 9.85
C TYR A 195 -5.96 9.09 8.94
N ALA A 196 -6.65 7.97 9.16
CA ALA A 196 -7.83 7.58 8.40
C ALA A 196 -8.94 8.64 8.46
N ALA A 197 -9.17 9.21 9.65
CA ALA A 197 -10.15 10.28 9.86
C ALA A 197 -9.76 11.57 9.12
N CYS A 198 -8.49 11.98 9.18
CA CYS A 198 -7.99 13.18 8.49
C CYS A 198 -7.96 13.01 6.96
N TRP A 199 -7.60 11.82 6.48
CA TRP A 199 -7.54 11.54 5.04
C TRP A 199 -8.92 11.42 4.39
N LYS A 200 -9.94 10.97 5.11
CA LYS A 200 -11.26 10.68 4.56
C LYS A 200 -11.88 11.83 3.75
N PRO A 201 -12.00 13.07 4.25
CA PRO A 201 -12.63 14.17 3.48
C PRO A 201 -11.85 14.48 2.21
N GLU A 202 -10.53 14.43 2.25
CA GLU A 202 -9.68 14.69 1.09
C GLU A 202 -9.79 13.56 0.06
N ALA A 203 -9.79 12.30 0.51
CA ALA A 203 -10.02 11.14 -0.34
C ALA A 203 -11.38 11.20 -1.03
N ASP A 204 -12.44 11.62 -0.33
CA ASP A 204 -13.79 11.74 -0.88
C ASP A 204 -13.84 12.84 -1.96
N ARG A 205 -13.16 13.97 -1.74
CA ARG A 205 -13.02 15.05 -2.72
C ARG A 205 -12.28 14.59 -3.98
N LEU A 206 -11.09 14.01 -3.80
CA LEU A 206 -10.27 13.52 -4.92
C LEU A 206 -10.98 12.42 -5.71
N TRP A 207 -11.70 11.54 -5.04
CA TRP A 207 -12.45 10.49 -5.71
C TRP A 207 -13.61 11.05 -6.53
N ALA A 208 -14.35 12.04 -6.00
CA ALA A 208 -15.41 12.74 -6.75
C ALA A 208 -14.85 13.45 -7.99
N GLU A 209 -13.74 14.17 -7.87
CA GLU A 209 -13.03 14.77 -9.00
C GLU A 209 -12.69 13.72 -10.07
N ARG A 210 -12.11 12.59 -9.62
CA ARG A 210 -11.71 11.51 -10.52
C ARG A 210 -12.89 10.86 -11.24
N GLN A 211 -14.02 10.66 -10.57
CA GLN A 211 -15.24 10.14 -11.19
C GLN A 211 -15.81 11.12 -12.23
N ALA A 212 -15.80 12.42 -11.94
CA ALA A 212 -16.22 13.46 -12.88
C ALA A 212 -15.35 13.50 -14.14
N GLU A 213 -14.01 13.37 -13.99
CA GLU A 213 -13.08 13.26 -15.12
C GLU A 213 -13.37 12.04 -16.01
N LYS A 214 -13.64 10.88 -15.39
CA LYS A 214 -13.98 9.65 -16.12
C LYS A 214 -15.28 9.81 -16.90
N ALA A 215 -16.31 10.38 -16.28
CA ALA A 215 -17.60 10.63 -16.94
C ALA A 215 -17.44 11.58 -18.13
N ALA A 216 -16.68 12.66 -17.99
CA ALA A 216 -16.40 13.61 -19.05
C ALA A 216 -15.63 13.00 -20.23
N ARG A 217 -14.80 11.99 -20.01
CA ARG A 217 -14.08 11.25 -21.07
C ARG A 217 -14.95 10.21 -21.78
N ALA A 218 -15.84 9.55 -21.02
CA ALA A 218 -16.76 8.55 -21.58
C ALA A 218 -17.88 9.14 -22.43
N GLY A 219 -18.21 10.43 -22.27
CA GLY A 219 -19.20 11.16 -23.07
C GLY A 219 -18.64 11.80 -24.34
N LYS A 220 -17.36 11.60 -24.64
CA LYS A 220 -16.70 12.03 -25.89
C LYS A 220 -16.40 10.82 -26.79
#